data_eb3bbf6df796a9d71b60574e39334fb1
#
_entry.id   eb3bbf6df796a9d71b60574e39334fb1
#
_cell.length_a   1.000
_cell.length_b   1.000
_cell.length_c   1.000
_cell.angle_alpha   90.00
_cell.angle_beta   90.00
_cell.angle_gamma   90.00
#
_symmetry.space_group_name_H-M   'P 1'
#
loop_
_entity.id
_entity.type
_entity.pdbx_description
1 polymer ?
#
loop_
_entity_poly.entity_id
_entity_poly.type
_entity_poly.pdbx_seq_one_letter_code
_entity_poly.pdbx_strand_id
1 'polypeptide(L)'
;LAIIMVFGLVMLYSASYTTGYLRMGDSLHYIKQQAICMAIGIGCMVVMSYVDHRFLRWASKPLYWVVLAMLAVTLTFAPLNGCRRWIRLGGLTLQTSEVAKFEMILLSSHLAASAPQIGRFSPSLREKIKPKDWLFIRIVRQLIVPVLPLVPVVLLLFLEPHMSGILLTTAIVGTILMLTGCGGVLTWCGAAAAALLLKPALTLVESIGYLQDRLNTWSDDLEALNDQ
;
A
#
# COMPACT_ATOMS: atom_id res chain seq x y z
N LEU A 1 -10.15 -17.52 -4.91
CA LEU A 1 -9.10 -17.35 -3.93
C LEU A 1 -8.38 -18.68 -3.65
N ALA A 2 -9.07 -19.75 -3.23
CA ALA A 2 -8.47 -21.05 -2.88
C ALA A 2 -7.59 -21.62 -4.00
N ILE A 3 -8.04 -21.57 -5.25
CA ILE A 3 -7.27 -22.05 -6.41
C ILE A 3 -5.95 -21.31 -6.54
N ILE A 4 -5.96 -19.97 -6.41
CA ILE A 4 -4.76 -19.13 -6.50
C ILE A 4 -3.79 -19.45 -5.35
N MET A 5 -4.31 -19.70 -4.14
CA MET A 5 -3.51 -20.04 -2.97
C MET A 5 -2.82 -21.40 -3.13
N VAL A 6 -3.53 -22.41 -3.60
CA VAL A 6 -2.98 -23.74 -3.88
C VAL A 6 -1.93 -23.66 -4.99
N PHE A 7 -2.24 -22.97 -6.09
CA PHE A 7 -1.32 -22.77 -7.19
C PHE A 7 -0.05 -22.05 -6.71
N GLY A 8 -0.19 -21.00 -5.89
CA GLY A 8 0.95 -20.28 -5.31
C GLY A 8 1.85 -21.17 -4.45
N LEU A 9 1.28 -22.09 -3.65
CA LEU A 9 2.06 -23.05 -2.86
C LEU A 9 2.81 -24.06 -3.75
N VAL A 10 2.18 -24.55 -4.81
CA VAL A 10 2.81 -25.49 -5.76
C VAL A 10 3.98 -24.79 -6.47
N MET A 11 3.79 -23.55 -6.94
CA MET A 11 4.85 -22.77 -7.58
C MET A 11 5.98 -22.43 -6.60
N LEU A 12 5.66 -22.09 -5.35
CA LEU A 12 6.67 -21.86 -4.32
C LEU A 12 7.49 -23.13 -4.06
N TYR A 13 6.85 -24.30 -4.02
CA TYR A 13 7.56 -25.57 -3.88
C TYR A 13 8.57 -25.78 -5.00
N SER A 14 8.12 -25.66 -6.23
CA SER A 14 8.97 -25.85 -7.39
C SER A 14 10.18 -24.89 -7.39
N ALA A 15 9.95 -23.61 -7.07
CA ALA A 15 11.00 -22.59 -7.10
C ALA A 15 11.96 -22.67 -5.90
N SER A 16 11.49 -23.11 -4.72
CA SER A 16 12.29 -23.05 -3.48
C SER A 16 12.90 -24.39 -3.06
N TYR A 17 12.59 -25.48 -3.73
CA TYR A 17 13.04 -26.83 -3.39
C TYR A 17 14.56 -26.93 -3.28
N THR A 18 15.28 -26.53 -4.32
CA THR A 18 16.74 -26.60 -4.37
C THR A 18 17.39 -25.64 -3.38
N THR A 19 16.86 -24.41 -3.29
CA THR A 19 17.40 -23.39 -2.37
C THR A 19 17.17 -23.77 -0.91
N GLY A 20 16.02 -24.36 -0.58
CA GLY A 20 15.71 -24.87 0.76
C GLY A 20 16.65 -25.97 1.19
N TYR A 21 16.91 -26.95 0.30
CA TYR A 21 17.84 -28.03 0.56
C TYR A 21 19.29 -27.56 0.77
N LEU A 22 19.76 -26.69 -0.11
CA LEU A 22 21.14 -26.18 -0.07
C LEU A 22 21.43 -25.25 1.12
N ARG A 23 20.47 -24.40 1.50
CA ARG A 23 20.69 -23.39 2.55
C ARG A 23 20.26 -23.82 3.94
N MET A 24 19.21 -24.63 4.05
CA MET A 24 18.58 -24.99 5.34
C MET A 24 18.62 -26.50 5.62
N GLY A 25 19.07 -27.32 4.66
CA GLY A 25 19.04 -28.79 4.79
C GLY A 25 17.64 -29.41 4.73
N ASP A 26 16.60 -28.60 4.54
CA ASP A 26 15.19 -29.03 4.45
C ASP A 26 14.54 -28.39 3.23
N SER A 27 14.22 -29.20 2.22
CA SER A 27 13.55 -28.76 0.99
C SER A 27 12.16 -28.17 1.23
N LEU A 28 11.52 -28.51 2.33
CA LEU A 28 10.19 -28.07 2.69
C LEU A 28 10.17 -26.84 3.60
N HIS A 29 11.32 -26.30 3.98
CA HIS A 29 11.44 -25.19 4.94
C HIS A 29 10.55 -24.00 4.57
N TYR A 30 10.68 -23.50 3.35
CA TYR A 30 9.91 -22.33 2.88
C TYR A 30 8.42 -22.60 2.76
N ILE A 31 8.03 -23.82 2.37
CA ILE A 31 6.62 -24.21 2.27
C ILE A 31 5.97 -24.30 3.64
N LYS A 32 6.65 -24.91 4.62
CA LYS A 32 6.14 -25.00 6.00
C LYS A 32 5.87 -23.61 6.54
N GLN A 33 6.81 -22.69 6.36
CA GLN A 33 6.65 -21.30 6.78
C GLN A 33 5.49 -20.60 6.07
N GLN A 34 5.39 -20.76 4.75
CA GLN A 34 4.31 -20.16 3.97
C GLN A 34 2.93 -20.77 4.32
N ALA A 35 2.85 -22.08 4.55
CA ALA A 35 1.61 -22.73 4.96
C ALA A 35 1.11 -22.23 6.32
N ILE A 36 2.02 -22.01 7.27
CA ILE A 36 1.68 -21.43 8.58
C ILE A 36 1.14 -20.00 8.40
N CYS A 37 1.83 -19.15 7.65
CA CYS A 37 1.37 -17.79 7.37
C CYS A 37 0.02 -17.77 6.65
N MET A 38 -0.19 -18.71 5.71
CA MET A 38 -1.45 -18.86 5.01
C MET A 38 -2.59 -19.28 5.93
N ALA A 39 -2.35 -20.24 6.84
CA ALA A 39 -3.34 -20.66 7.83
C ALA A 39 -3.73 -19.51 8.77
N ILE A 40 -2.75 -18.73 9.22
CA ILE A 40 -2.99 -17.51 10.02
C ILE A 40 -3.81 -16.50 9.21
N GLY A 41 -3.45 -16.27 7.94
CA GLY A 41 -4.17 -15.35 7.04
C GLY A 41 -5.62 -15.76 6.81
N ILE A 42 -5.89 -17.05 6.61
CA ILE A 42 -7.26 -17.58 6.49
C ILE A 42 -8.02 -17.37 7.80
N GLY A 43 -7.40 -17.65 8.95
CA GLY A 43 -8.00 -17.42 10.25
C GLY A 43 -8.37 -15.93 10.45
N CYS A 44 -7.46 -15.02 10.13
CA CYS A 44 -7.73 -13.58 10.16
C CYS A 44 -8.86 -13.19 9.21
N MET A 45 -8.91 -13.75 8.00
CA MET A 45 -9.97 -13.49 7.03
C MET A 45 -11.34 -13.91 7.58
N VAL A 46 -11.43 -15.08 8.18
CA VAL A 46 -12.67 -15.59 8.80
C VAL A 46 -13.08 -14.66 9.95
N VAL A 47 -12.18 -14.32 10.87
CA VAL A 47 -12.47 -13.42 11.98
C VAL A 47 -12.95 -12.06 11.46
N MET A 48 -12.26 -11.47 10.49
CA MET A 48 -12.62 -10.17 9.92
C MET A 48 -13.96 -10.19 9.18
N SER A 49 -14.42 -11.33 8.69
CA SER A 49 -15.75 -11.45 8.06
C SER A 49 -16.91 -11.27 9.05
N TYR A 50 -16.67 -11.48 10.34
CA TYR A 50 -17.66 -11.26 11.41
C TYR A 50 -17.54 -9.89 12.07
N VAL A 51 -16.47 -9.12 11.78
CA VAL A 51 -16.28 -7.79 12.36
C VAL A 51 -17.19 -6.76 11.71
N ASP A 52 -17.96 -6.05 12.54
CA ASP A 52 -18.83 -4.98 12.05
C ASP A 52 -17.98 -3.82 11.46
N HIS A 53 -18.37 -3.37 10.28
CA HIS A 53 -17.76 -2.21 9.61
C HIS A 53 -17.80 -0.93 10.46
N ARG A 54 -18.73 -0.81 11.42
CA ARG A 54 -18.78 0.31 12.37
C ARG A 54 -17.58 0.31 13.30
N PHE A 55 -17.17 -0.87 13.76
CA PHE A 55 -15.96 -1.02 14.57
C PHE A 55 -14.72 -0.63 13.77
N LEU A 56 -14.60 -1.10 12.53
CA LEU A 56 -13.48 -0.74 11.64
C LEU A 56 -13.40 0.76 11.39
N ARG A 57 -14.57 1.41 11.22
CA ARG A 57 -14.65 2.86 11.09
C ARG A 57 -14.15 3.60 12.34
N TRP A 58 -14.50 3.12 13.52
CA TRP A 58 -14.03 3.69 14.77
C TRP A 58 -12.53 3.45 14.96
N ALA A 59 -12.06 2.25 14.66
CA ALA A 59 -10.69 1.84 14.83
C ALA A 59 -9.72 2.49 13.82
N SER A 60 -10.19 2.94 12.65
CA SER A 60 -9.31 3.46 11.58
C SER A 60 -8.43 4.64 12.03
N LYS A 61 -8.96 5.57 12.83
CA LYS A 61 -8.18 6.74 13.28
C LYS A 61 -7.07 6.37 14.28
N PRO A 62 -7.32 5.62 15.37
CA PRO A 62 -6.25 5.22 16.27
C PRO A 62 -5.27 4.26 15.60
N LEU A 63 -5.74 3.35 14.74
CA LEU A 63 -4.89 2.43 14.01
C LEU A 63 -3.91 3.16 13.08
N TYR A 64 -4.35 4.24 12.46
CA TYR A 64 -3.48 5.09 11.64
C TYR A 64 -2.24 5.61 12.40
N TRP A 65 -2.43 6.09 13.63
CA TRP A 65 -1.32 6.56 14.46
C TRP A 65 -0.39 5.43 14.87
N VAL A 66 -0.95 4.25 15.16
CA VAL A 66 -0.16 3.04 15.44
C VAL A 66 0.69 2.66 14.23
N VAL A 67 0.12 2.68 13.04
CA VAL A 67 0.84 2.35 11.79
C VAL A 67 1.91 3.38 11.48
N LEU A 68 1.66 4.67 11.68
CA LEU A 68 2.70 5.70 11.54
C LEU A 68 3.86 5.47 12.53
N ALA A 69 3.55 5.14 13.79
CA ALA A 69 4.56 4.80 14.77
C ALA A 69 5.35 3.56 14.35
N MET A 70 4.69 2.52 13.84
CA MET A 70 5.35 1.31 13.32
C MET A 70 6.31 1.62 12.16
N LEU A 71 5.88 2.43 11.19
CA LEU A 71 6.74 2.88 10.09
C LEU A 71 7.94 3.67 10.60
N ALA A 72 7.73 4.61 11.52
CA ALA A 72 8.82 5.39 12.11
C ALA A 72 9.81 4.51 12.88
N VAL A 73 9.32 3.55 13.66
CA VAL A 73 10.14 2.57 14.39
C VAL A 73 10.92 1.67 13.44
N THR A 74 10.35 1.30 12.29
CA THR A 74 11.05 0.46 11.29
C THR A 74 12.34 1.11 10.79
N LEU A 75 12.40 2.44 10.72
CA LEU A 75 13.61 3.18 10.32
C LEU A 75 14.77 2.99 11.32
N THR A 76 14.48 2.64 12.59
CA THR A 76 15.51 2.42 13.63
C THR A 76 16.08 1.00 13.62
N PHE A 77 15.40 0.04 12.95
CA PHE A 77 15.89 -1.34 12.88
C PHE A 77 17.06 -1.51 11.90
N ALA A 78 17.88 -2.52 12.18
CA ALA A 78 18.99 -2.89 11.31
C ALA A 78 18.48 -3.27 9.90
N PRO A 79 19.17 -2.85 8.82
CA PRO A 79 18.74 -3.15 7.46
C PRO A 79 18.78 -4.66 7.20
N LEU A 80 17.74 -5.20 6.58
CA LEU A 80 17.67 -6.55 6.06
C LEU A 80 17.83 -6.47 4.54
N ASN A 81 18.86 -7.14 3.98
CA ASN A 81 19.17 -7.05 2.55
C ASN A 81 19.31 -5.60 2.03
N GLY A 82 19.97 -4.74 2.80
CA GLY A 82 20.17 -3.33 2.44
C GLY A 82 18.96 -2.41 2.64
N CYS A 83 17.81 -2.93 3.07
CA CYS A 83 16.58 -2.15 3.24
C CYS A 83 16.00 -2.27 4.65
N ARG A 84 15.52 -1.15 5.21
CA ARG A 84 14.88 -1.08 6.54
C ARG A 84 13.36 -1.14 6.39
N ARG A 85 12.81 -2.33 6.06
CA ARG A 85 11.37 -2.50 5.73
C ARG A 85 10.67 -3.56 6.58
N TRP A 86 11.43 -4.28 7.42
CA TRP A 86 10.95 -5.47 8.10
C TRP A 86 11.16 -5.36 9.60
N ILE A 87 10.11 -5.65 10.35
CA ILE A 87 10.19 -5.87 11.81
C ILE A 87 10.26 -7.37 12.03
N ARG A 88 11.28 -7.82 12.74
CA ARG A 88 11.44 -9.22 13.14
C ARG A 88 10.75 -9.46 14.47
N LEU A 89 9.78 -10.35 14.47
CA LEU A 89 9.05 -10.79 15.66
C LEU A 89 9.33 -12.29 15.88
N GLY A 90 10.45 -12.59 16.51
CA GLY A 90 10.87 -13.98 16.69
C GLY A 90 11.16 -14.67 15.34
N GLY A 91 10.42 -15.73 14.99
CA GLY A 91 10.55 -16.46 13.73
C GLY A 91 9.77 -15.87 12.54
N LEU A 92 8.98 -14.80 12.77
CA LEU A 92 8.17 -14.15 11.74
C LEU A 92 8.74 -12.78 11.39
N THR A 93 8.60 -12.38 10.15
CA THR A 93 8.95 -11.04 9.66
C THR A 93 7.67 -10.33 9.22
N LEU A 94 7.44 -9.14 9.76
CA LEU A 94 6.32 -8.29 9.39
C LEU A 94 6.83 -7.11 8.57
N GLN A 95 6.26 -6.92 7.39
CA GLN A 95 6.53 -5.76 6.56
C GLN A 95 5.53 -4.64 6.91
N THR A 96 6.02 -3.55 7.47
CA THR A 96 5.19 -2.45 7.95
C THR A 96 4.41 -1.74 6.84
N SER A 97 4.97 -1.68 5.64
CA SER A 97 4.28 -1.11 4.48
C SER A 97 3.02 -1.89 4.05
N GLU A 98 2.96 -3.22 4.31
CA GLU A 98 1.73 -4.00 4.04
C GLU A 98 0.60 -3.60 4.99
N VAL A 99 0.93 -3.41 6.28
CA VAL A 99 -0.02 -2.93 7.27
C VAL A 99 -0.48 -1.51 6.95
N ALA A 100 0.45 -0.65 6.49
CA ALA A 100 0.13 0.72 6.08
C ALA A 100 -0.84 0.78 4.90
N LYS A 101 -0.70 -0.10 3.90
CA LYS A 101 -1.64 -0.19 2.77
C LYS A 101 -3.04 -0.57 3.23
N PHE A 102 -3.15 -1.57 4.11
CA PHE A 102 -4.43 -1.96 4.68
C PHE A 102 -5.10 -0.82 5.46
N GLU A 103 -4.32 -0.14 6.31
CA GLU A 103 -4.82 1.01 7.07
C GLU A 103 -5.26 2.16 6.16
N MET A 104 -4.51 2.45 5.11
CA MET A 104 -4.88 3.50 4.15
C MET A 104 -6.18 3.18 3.42
N ILE A 105 -6.49 1.91 3.16
CA ILE A 105 -7.81 1.50 2.64
C ILE A 105 -8.92 1.88 3.63
N LEU A 106 -8.74 1.54 4.91
CA LEU A 106 -9.75 1.79 5.94
C LEU A 106 -9.97 3.29 6.17
N LEU A 107 -8.89 4.03 6.39
CA LEU A 107 -8.97 5.46 6.71
C LEU A 107 -9.46 6.30 5.52
N SER A 108 -8.93 6.05 4.32
CA SER A 108 -9.36 6.79 3.12
C SER A 108 -10.82 6.52 2.79
N SER A 109 -11.28 5.27 2.92
CA SER A 109 -12.70 4.91 2.74
C SER A 109 -13.58 5.57 3.78
N HIS A 110 -13.15 5.61 5.05
CA HIS A 110 -13.87 6.30 6.12
C HIS A 110 -13.99 7.80 5.85
N LEU A 111 -12.90 8.46 5.50
CA LEU A 111 -12.86 9.90 5.24
C LEU A 111 -13.68 10.25 3.99
N ALA A 112 -13.56 9.47 2.92
CA ALA A 112 -14.33 9.65 1.71
C ALA A 112 -15.83 9.44 1.92
N ALA A 113 -16.22 8.43 2.70
CA ALA A 113 -17.63 8.18 3.05
C ALA A 113 -18.21 9.26 3.98
N SER A 114 -17.36 9.89 4.80
CA SER A 114 -17.74 10.98 5.71
C SER A 114 -17.78 12.35 5.01
N ALA A 115 -17.22 12.45 3.80
CA ALA A 115 -17.27 13.67 3.01
C ALA A 115 -18.70 13.96 2.56
N PRO A 116 -19.18 15.22 2.65
CA PRO A 116 -20.52 15.57 2.24
C PRO A 116 -20.72 15.31 0.74
N GLN A 117 -21.55 14.33 0.44
CA GLN A 117 -21.92 14.02 -0.95
C GLN A 117 -22.83 15.12 -1.48
N ILE A 118 -22.42 15.71 -2.57
CA ILE A 118 -23.05 16.90 -3.19
C ILE A 118 -24.53 16.71 -3.53
N GLY A 119 -24.95 15.46 -3.83
CA GLY A 119 -26.36 15.15 -4.12
C GLY A 119 -27.26 15.04 -2.90
N ARG A 120 -26.71 15.01 -1.68
CA ARG A 120 -27.47 14.87 -0.43
C ARG A 120 -27.67 16.18 0.35
N PHE A 121 -27.15 17.30 -0.14
CA PHE A 121 -27.47 18.59 0.47
C PHE A 121 -28.93 18.93 0.24
N SER A 122 -29.61 19.28 1.36
CA SER A 122 -30.97 19.86 1.30
C SER A 122 -30.98 21.05 0.33
N PRO A 123 -32.03 21.19 -0.51
CA PRO A 123 -32.14 22.31 -1.46
C PRO A 123 -31.94 23.68 -0.81
N SER A 124 -32.36 23.82 0.42
CA SER A 124 -32.25 25.06 1.23
C SER A 124 -30.78 25.42 1.59
N LEU A 125 -29.90 24.47 1.72
CA LEU A 125 -28.47 24.71 1.97
C LEU A 125 -27.70 25.02 0.68
N ARG A 126 -28.14 24.42 -0.44
CA ARG A 126 -27.55 24.66 -1.77
C ARG A 126 -27.76 26.09 -2.24
N GLU A 127 -28.89 26.70 -1.85
CA GLU A 127 -29.25 28.07 -2.22
C GLU A 127 -28.48 29.13 -1.41
N LYS A 128 -28.06 28.82 -0.18
CA LYS A 128 -27.36 29.75 0.72
C LYS A 128 -25.83 29.81 0.50
N ILE A 129 -25.23 28.85 -0.20
CA ILE A 129 -23.78 28.80 -0.41
C ILE A 129 -23.45 29.36 -1.80
N LYS A 130 -22.60 30.39 -1.85
CA LYS A 130 -22.15 30.97 -3.11
C LYS A 130 -21.40 29.91 -3.95
N PRO A 131 -21.53 29.91 -5.29
CA PRO A 131 -20.91 28.90 -6.16
C PRO A 131 -19.40 28.74 -5.95
N LYS A 132 -18.72 29.83 -5.60
CA LYS A 132 -17.25 29.86 -5.38
C LYS A 132 -16.85 29.15 -4.07
N ASP A 133 -17.63 29.36 -3.00
CA ASP A 133 -17.38 28.72 -1.70
C ASP A 133 -17.69 27.22 -1.76
N TRP A 134 -18.63 26.86 -2.63
CA TRP A 134 -19.05 25.49 -2.84
C TRP A 134 -17.96 24.64 -3.53
N LEU A 135 -17.27 25.21 -4.52
CA LEU A 135 -16.12 24.55 -5.17
C LEU A 135 -14.98 24.35 -4.16
N PHE A 136 -14.70 25.34 -3.33
CA PHE A 136 -13.67 25.28 -2.29
C PHE A 136 -13.99 24.20 -1.25
N ILE A 137 -15.21 24.16 -0.72
CA ILE A 137 -15.66 23.13 0.24
C ILE A 137 -15.55 21.74 -0.38
N ARG A 138 -15.89 21.61 -1.66
CA ARG A 138 -15.78 20.36 -2.40
C ARG A 138 -14.32 19.89 -2.51
N ILE A 139 -13.41 20.74 -2.95
CA ILE A 139 -12.01 20.42 -3.10
C ILE A 139 -11.41 20.02 -1.74
N VAL A 140 -11.64 20.82 -0.72
CA VAL A 140 -11.06 20.58 0.61
C VAL A 140 -11.61 19.28 1.21
N ARG A 141 -12.93 19.12 1.28
CA ARG A 141 -13.54 17.99 2.00
C ARG A 141 -13.56 16.68 1.21
N GLN A 142 -13.66 16.74 -0.11
CA GLN A 142 -13.75 15.53 -0.93
C GLN A 142 -12.41 15.07 -1.48
N LEU A 143 -11.43 15.95 -1.63
CA LEU A 143 -10.13 15.61 -2.18
C LEU A 143 -9.02 15.73 -1.13
N ILE A 144 -8.85 16.90 -0.52
CA ILE A 144 -7.72 17.17 0.38
C ILE A 144 -7.82 16.33 1.65
N VAL A 145 -8.95 16.33 2.33
CA VAL A 145 -9.12 15.63 3.62
C VAL A 145 -8.84 14.12 3.52
N PRO A 146 -9.35 13.38 2.51
CA PRO A 146 -9.01 11.96 2.36
C PRO A 146 -7.58 11.68 1.91
N VAL A 147 -6.92 12.63 1.21
CA VAL A 147 -5.54 12.49 0.73
C VAL A 147 -4.52 12.90 1.80
N LEU A 148 -4.87 13.83 2.68
CA LEU A 148 -3.94 14.37 3.68
C LEU A 148 -3.23 13.29 4.52
N PRO A 149 -3.88 12.21 5.00
CA PRO A 149 -3.21 11.14 5.74
C PRO A 149 -2.18 10.35 4.90
N LEU A 150 -2.28 10.40 3.58
CA LEU A 150 -1.32 9.73 2.69
C LEU A 150 0.07 10.40 2.76
N VAL A 151 0.13 11.70 2.99
CA VAL A 151 1.39 12.47 2.94
C VAL A 151 2.44 11.95 3.94
N PRO A 152 2.15 11.80 5.26
CA PRO A 152 3.15 11.28 6.19
C PRO A 152 3.49 9.80 5.94
N VAL A 153 2.55 8.99 5.44
CA VAL A 153 2.83 7.60 5.06
C VAL A 153 3.80 7.54 3.89
N VAL A 154 3.57 8.33 2.85
CA VAL A 154 4.46 8.41 1.68
C VAL A 154 5.84 8.93 2.08
N LEU A 155 5.91 9.94 2.96
CA LEU A 155 7.17 10.47 3.45
C LEU A 155 7.99 9.39 4.18
N LEU A 156 7.37 8.63 5.08
CA LEU A 156 8.04 7.55 5.80
C LEU A 156 8.47 6.42 4.85
N LEU A 157 7.61 6.01 3.90
CA LEU A 157 7.96 5.02 2.89
C LEU A 157 9.09 5.48 1.96
N PHE A 158 9.19 6.78 1.71
CA PHE A 158 10.31 7.35 0.96
C PHE A 158 11.62 7.24 1.74
N LEU A 159 11.59 7.47 3.05
CA LEU A 159 12.75 7.28 3.93
C LEU A 159 13.16 5.80 4.08
N GLU A 160 12.23 4.86 3.86
CA GLU A 160 12.49 3.41 3.82
C GLU A 160 13.03 2.89 2.46
N PRO A 161 13.41 3.72 1.50
CA PRO A 161 13.51 3.57 0.04
C PRO A 161 12.56 2.50 -0.56
N HIS A 162 11.26 2.64 -0.32
CA HIS A 162 10.24 1.67 -0.76
C HIS A 162 9.33 2.22 -1.88
N MET A 163 9.88 2.39 -3.10
CA MET A 163 9.16 3.00 -4.22
C MET A 163 7.90 2.25 -4.64
N SER A 164 7.94 0.92 -4.67
CA SER A 164 6.76 0.11 -4.98
C SER A 164 5.65 0.25 -3.94
N GLY A 165 6.01 0.39 -2.66
CA GLY A 165 5.05 0.67 -1.58
C GLY A 165 4.37 2.02 -1.74
N ILE A 166 5.11 3.07 -2.07
CA ILE A 166 4.59 4.42 -2.34
C ILE A 166 3.60 4.38 -3.51
N LEU A 167 4.02 3.80 -4.65
CA LEU A 167 3.20 3.72 -5.84
C LEU A 167 1.87 2.99 -5.57
N LEU A 168 1.95 1.83 -4.92
CA LEU A 168 0.79 1.00 -4.64
C LEU A 168 -0.16 1.66 -3.63
N THR A 169 0.36 2.25 -2.55
CA THR A 169 -0.45 2.94 -1.56
C THR A 169 -1.16 4.16 -2.15
N THR A 170 -0.45 4.92 -2.99
CA THR A 170 -1.02 6.09 -3.69
C THR A 170 -2.10 5.65 -4.70
N ALA A 171 -1.86 4.57 -5.45
CA ALA A 171 -2.84 4.02 -6.38
C ALA A 171 -4.10 3.52 -5.66
N ILE A 172 -3.96 2.87 -4.50
CA ILE A 172 -5.08 2.43 -3.66
C ILE A 172 -5.95 3.62 -3.24
N VAL A 173 -5.35 4.67 -2.68
CA VAL A 173 -6.08 5.86 -2.23
C VAL A 173 -6.74 6.56 -3.42
N GLY A 174 -6.03 6.70 -4.55
CA GLY A 174 -6.59 7.26 -5.78
C GLY A 174 -7.81 6.48 -6.29
N THR A 175 -7.74 5.14 -6.29
CA THR A 175 -8.85 4.27 -6.67
C THR A 175 -10.05 4.45 -5.75
N ILE A 176 -9.85 4.53 -4.44
CA ILE A 176 -10.93 4.77 -3.48
C ILE A 176 -11.62 6.09 -3.77
N LEU A 177 -10.87 7.16 -4.02
CA LEU A 177 -11.42 8.47 -4.36
C LEU A 177 -12.23 8.45 -5.67
N MET A 178 -11.77 7.70 -6.66
CA MET A 178 -12.52 7.50 -7.92
C MET A 178 -13.83 6.75 -7.69
N LEU A 179 -13.79 5.63 -6.98
CA LEU A 179 -14.96 4.79 -6.71
C LEU A 179 -16.00 5.48 -5.82
N THR A 180 -15.58 6.32 -4.89
CA THR A 180 -16.49 7.08 -4.03
C THR A 180 -17.10 8.31 -4.72
N GLY A 181 -16.67 8.64 -5.94
CA GLY A 181 -17.11 9.83 -6.66
C GLY A 181 -16.67 11.14 -6.00
N CYS A 182 -15.77 11.06 -5.01
CA CYS A 182 -15.18 12.21 -4.36
C CYS A 182 -14.37 13.03 -5.38
N GLY A 183 -14.72 14.30 -5.55
CA GLY A 183 -14.01 15.20 -6.45
C GLY A 183 -14.41 15.13 -7.94
N GLY A 184 -15.12 14.10 -8.40
CA GLY A 184 -15.56 13.99 -9.80
C GLY A 184 -14.43 14.19 -10.82
N VAL A 185 -14.56 15.17 -11.72
CA VAL A 185 -13.54 15.47 -12.75
C VAL A 185 -12.17 15.80 -12.15
N LEU A 186 -12.11 16.40 -10.95
CA LEU A 186 -10.86 16.75 -10.27
C LEU A 186 -10.01 15.51 -9.90
N THR A 187 -10.65 14.38 -9.54
CA THR A 187 -9.89 13.13 -9.28
C THR A 187 -9.30 12.55 -10.55
N TRP A 188 -10.03 12.62 -11.67
CA TRP A 188 -9.50 12.21 -12.97
C TRP A 188 -8.37 13.11 -13.48
N CYS A 189 -8.51 14.44 -13.30
CA CYS A 189 -7.44 15.39 -13.59
C CYS A 189 -6.22 15.16 -12.69
N GLY A 190 -6.42 14.88 -11.41
CA GLY A 190 -5.33 14.55 -10.49
C GLY A 190 -4.63 13.25 -10.85
N ALA A 191 -5.37 12.22 -11.24
CA ALA A 191 -4.80 10.95 -11.71
C ALA A 191 -4.04 11.12 -13.02
N ALA A 192 -4.56 11.91 -13.97
CA ALA A 192 -3.86 12.22 -15.21
C ALA A 192 -2.58 13.03 -14.96
N ALA A 193 -2.62 14.03 -14.06
CA ALA A 193 -1.45 14.80 -13.65
C ALA A 193 -0.40 13.91 -12.97
N ALA A 194 -0.81 13.01 -12.08
CA ALA A 194 0.09 12.06 -11.44
C ALA A 194 0.74 11.11 -12.45
N ALA A 195 -0.03 10.63 -13.45
CA ALA A 195 0.51 9.80 -14.53
C ALA A 195 1.50 10.55 -15.42
N LEU A 196 1.24 11.83 -15.70
CA LEU A 196 2.15 12.69 -16.46
C LEU A 196 3.45 13.01 -15.70
N LEU A 197 3.34 13.16 -14.37
CA LEU A 197 4.49 13.43 -13.50
C LEU A 197 5.28 12.15 -13.15
N LEU A 198 4.73 10.97 -13.44
CA LEU A 198 5.38 9.70 -13.14
C LEU A 198 6.71 9.55 -13.90
N LYS A 199 6.76 9.91 -15.20
CA LYS A 199 7.99 9.87 -16.01
C LYS A 199 9.10 10.76 -15.42
N PRO A 200 8.90 12.09 -15.22
CA PRO A 200 9.95 12.94 -14.65
C PRO A 200 10.29 12.55 -13.20
N ALA A 201 9.33 12.03 -12.42
CA ALA A 201 9.62 11.51 -11.09
C ALA A 201 10.49 10.23 -11.14
N LEU A 202 10.26 9.33 -12.08
CA LEU A 202 11.08 8.14 -12.28
C LEU A 202 12.50 8.51 -12.75
N THR A 203 12.65 9.45 -13.69
CA THR A 203 13.99 9.92 -14.13
C THR A 203 14.75 10.60 -13.01
N LEU A 204 14.07 11.31 -12.11
CA LEU A 204 14.69 11.92 -10.94
C LEU A 204 15.13 10.85 -9.93
N VAL A 205 14.37 9.78 -9.78
CA VAL A 205 14.70 8.61 -8.91
C VAL A 205 15.82 7.77 -9.55
N GLU A 206 15.85 7.63 -10.87
CA GLU A 206 16.94 6.99 -11.61
C GLU A 206 18.28 7.72 -11.39
N SER A 207 18.27 9.04 -11.24
CA SER A 207 19.47 9.84 -10.92
C SER A 207 20.02 9.58 -9.52
N ILE A 208 19.29 8.92 -8.62
CA ILE A 208 19.67 8.62 -7.22
C ILE A 208 20.47 7.27 -7.11
N GLY A 209 20.94 6.71 -8.22
CA GLY A 209 21.86 5.56 -8.22
C GLY A 209 21.24 4.19 -7.84
N TYR A 210 20.27 4.16 -6.96
CA TYR A 210 19.65 2.91 -6.46
C TYR A 210 18.90 2.09 -7.52
N LEU A 211 18.26 2.77 -8.48
CA LEU A 211 17.56 2.11 -9.58
C LEU A 211 18.53 1.71 -10.70
N GLN A 212 19.58 2.48 -10.91
CA GLN A 212 20.64 2.11 -11.85
C GLN A 212 21.32 0.81 -11.43
N ASP A 213 21.64 0.65 -10.16
CA ASP A 213 22.24 -0.61 -9.66
C ASP A 213 21.30 -1.82 -9.86
N ARG A 214 20.00 -1.63 -9.68
CA ARG A 214 19.02 -2.69 -9.95
C ARG A 214 18.83 -3.00 -11.43
N LEU A 215 18.80 -1.97 -12.27
CA LEU A 215 18.68 -2.16 -13.73
C LEU A 215 19.94 -2.80 -14.29
N ASN A 216 21.12 -2.40 -13.81
CA ASN A 216 22.38 -3.01 -14.20
C ASN A 216 22.45 -4.47 -13.77
N THR A 217 22.04 -4.80 -12.54
CA THR A 217 21.97 -6.22 -12.09
C THR A 217 21.02 -7.05 -12.96
N TRP A 218 19.90 -6.47 -13.41
CA TRP A 218 18.96 -7.14 -14.31
C TRP A 218 19.50 -7.31 -15.73
N SER A 219 20.23 -6.33 -16.25
CA SER A 219 20.85 -6.41 -17.58
C SER A 219 21.98 -7.46 -17.58
N ASP A 220 22.80 -7.49 -16.53
CA ASP A 220 23.89 -8.45 -16.36
C ASP A 220 23.35 -9.90 -16.25
N ASP A 221 22.25 -10.10 -15.52
CA ASP A 221 21.58 -11.40 -15.43
C ASP A 221 20.97 -11.85 -16.77
N LEU A 222 20.45 -10.92 -17.58
CA LEU A 222 19.91 -11.21 -18.92
C LEU A 222 21.03 -11.50 -19.93
N GLU A 223 22.15 -10.81 -19.87
CA GLU A 223 23.32 -11.09 -20.71
C GLU A 223 23.93 -12.47 -20.37
N ALA A 224 24.05 -12.80 -19.08
CA ALA A 224 24.52 -14.09 -18.63
C ALA A 224 23.60 -15.27 -19.04
N LEU A 225 22.31 -15.03 -19.27
CA LEU A 225 21.36 -16.02 -19.80
C LEU A 225 21.44 -16.17 -21.33
N ASN A 226 21.86 -15.15 -22.06
CA ASN A 226 22.02 -15.19 -23.51
C ASN A 226 23.35 -15.83 -23.96
N ASP A 227 24.34 -15.91 -23.06
CA ASP A 227 25.66 -16.49 -23.33
C ASP A 227 25.74 -18.01 -22.99
N GLN A 228 24.59 -18.63 -22.61
CA GLN A 228 24.44 -20.07 -22.38
C GLN A 228 23.67 -20.74 -23.52
#